data_3b088d571bf1c567d73af09bfce19f8b
#
_entry.id   3b088d571bf1c567d73af09bfce19f8b
#
_cell.length_a   1.000
_cell.length_b   1.000
_cell.length_c   1.000
_cell.angle_alpha   90.00
_cell.angle_beta   90.00
_cell.angle_gamma   90.00
#
_symmetry.space_group_name_H-M   'P 1'
#
loop_
_entity.id
_entity.type
_entity.pdbx_description
1 polymer ?
#
loop_
_entity_poly.entity_id
_entity_poly.type
_entity_poly.pdbx_seq_one_letter_code
_entity_poly.pdbx_strand_id
1 'polypeptide(L)'
;SYMSSNSSSAGSAQITLTFEAGTNPDVAQVQVQNKLKQAESRLPQIVQNLGVSVAKTGTDFLMIVSLVSDNSRTTAIDIGDYISTSLLDPVSRVEGVGDVQALGTGYAMRIWLDPAKLQKYSLMPSDVKTAIQAQNMEVTAGQIGGLPARGGQQINATITARSKLQTPAQFGAIVLKSGTDGAVVHLSDVARIELGGESYDVSVQYNGKPSAAIGIKLAAGANALQTADRVRGLREGADVGPAEPRGRAP
;
A
#
# COMPACT_ATOMS: atom_id res chain seq x y z
N SER A 1 -24.60 1.30 -21.92
CA SER A 1 -23.50 0.95 -21.01
C SER A 1 -22.33 0.37 -21.79
N TYR A 2 -21.11 0.65 -21.36
CA TYR A 2 -19.91 0.08 -21.95
C TYR A 2 -18.89 -0.28 -20.86
N MET A 3 -17.95 -1.14 -21.21
CA MET A 3 -16.89 -1.62 -20.33
C MET A 3 -15.55 -1.36 -20.99
N SER A 4 -14.61 -0.81 -20.22
CA SER A 4 -13.21 -0.70 -20.61
C SER A 4 -12.34 -1.36 -19.55
N SER A 5 -11.22 -1.95 -19.97
CA SER A 5 -10.24 -2.54 -19.05
C SER A 5 -8.85 -2.04 -19.41
N ASN A 6 -8.07 -1.75 -18.39
CA ASN A 6 -6.67 -1.38 -18.51
C ASN A 6 -5.84 -2.27 -17.58
N SER A 7 -4.77 -2.85 -18.10
CA SER A 7 -3.85 -3.68 -17.34
C SER A 7 -2.45 -3.09 -17.44
N SER A 8 -1.79 -2.93 -16.30
CA SER A 8 -0.43 -2.41 -16.21
C SER A 8 0.57 -3.55 -16.11
N SER A 9 1.77 -3.36 -16.67
CA SER A 9 2.92 -4.25 -16.47
C SER A 9 3.38 -4.32 -15.00
N ALA A 10 2.98 -3.35 -14.18
CA ALA A 10 3.21 -3.35 -12.73
C ALA A 10 2.28 -4.30 -11.95
N GLY A 11 1.42 -5.07 -12.64
CA GLY A 11 0.55 -6.07 -12.01
C GLY A 11 -0.78 -5.52 -11.49
N SER A 12 -1.18 -4.32 -11.89
CA SER A 12 -2.50 -3.76 -11.59
C SER A 12 -3.44 -3.90 -12.78
N ALA A 13 -4.72 -4.17 -12.53
CA ALA A 13 -5.77 -4.16 -13.54
C ALA A 13 -6.95 -3.32 -13.05
N GLN A 14 -7.47 -2.47 -13.91
CA GLN A 14 -8.64 -1.64 -13.64
C GLN A 14 -9.71 -1.92 -14.70
N ILE A 15 -10.92 -2.22 -14.23
CA ILE A 15 -12.09 -2.40 -15.08
C ILE A 15 -13.06 -1.27 -14.77
N THR A 16 -13.38 -0.47 -15.78
CA THR A 16 -14.33 0.63 -15.67
C THR A 16 -15.62 0.26 -16.37
N LEU A 17 -16.72 0.27 -15.61
CA LEU A 17 -18.06 0.05 -16.10
C LEU A 17 -18.80 1.38 -16.16
N THR A 18 -19.21 1.80 -17.34
CA THR A 18 -20.00 3.02 -17.53
C THR A 18 -21.44 2.64 -17.81
N PHE A 19 -22.35 3.12 -16.99
CA PHE A 19 -23.78 2.88 -17.07
C PHE A 19 -24.46 4.05 -17.79
N GLU A 20 -25.67 3.80 -18.28
CA GLU A 20 -26.50 4.81 -18.92
C GLU A 20 -26.99 5.87 -17.92
N ALA A 21 -27.24 7.06 -18.40
CA ALA A 21 -27.77 8.15 -17.58
C ALA A 21 -29.11 7.74 -16.94
N GLY A 22 -29.27 8.03 -15.65
CA GLY A 22 -30.45 7.64 -14.87
C GLY A 22 -30.34 6.29 -14.16
N THR A 23 -29.26 5.51 -14.38
CA THR A 23 -29.00 4.29 -13.59
C THR A 23 -28.67 4.68 -12.15
N ASN A 24 -29.32 4.04 -11.17
CA ASN A 24 -29.00 4.26 -9.77
C ASN A 24 -27.61 3.68 -9.45
N PRO A 25 -26.64 4.51 -9.02
CA PRO A 25 -25.26 4.09 -8.79
C PRO A 25 -25.11 3.05 -7.66
N ASP A 26 -25.98 3.11 -6.64
CA ASP A 26 -25.94 2.19 -5.50
C ASP A 26 -26.38 0.79 -5.93
N VAL A 27 -27.47 0.70 -6.70
CA VAL A 27 -27.96 -0.57 -7.26
C VAL A 27 -26.92 -1.15 -8.21
N ALA A 28 -26.33 -0.33 -9.07
CA ALA A 28 -25.28 -0.76 -9.99
C ALA A 28 -24.07 -1.32 -9.25
N GLN A 29 -23.61 -0.64 -8.18
CA GLN A 29 -22.48 -1.11 -7.37
C GLN A 29 -22.78 -2.48 -6.73
N VAL A 30 -23.97 -2.66 -6.14
CA VAL A 30 -24.37 -3.94 -5.53
C VAL A 30 -24.40 -5.05 -6.57
N GLN A 31 -24.94 -4.79 -7.76
CA GLN A 31 -24.96 -5.77 -8.84
C GLN A 31 -23.56 -6.16 -9.30
N VAL A 32 -22.65 -5.18 -9.45
CA VAL A 32 -21.25 -5.44 -9.82
C VAL A 32 -20.56 -6.27 -8.74
N GLN A 33 -20.73 -5.92 -7.46
CA GLN A 33 -20.16 -6.67 -6.34
C GLN A 33 -20.66 -8.12 -6.31
N ASN A 34 -21.95 -8.34 -6.55
CA ASN A 34 -22.52 -9.70 -6.60
C ASN A 34 -21.95 -10.52 -7.76
N LYS A 35 -21.78 -9.91 -8.94
CA LYS A 35 -21.15 -10.57 -10.09
C LYS A 35 -19.67 -10.84 -9.86
N LEU A 36 -18.96 -9.90 -9.23
CA LEU A 36 -17.56 -10.07 -8.87
C LEU A 36 -17.37 -11.24 -7.90
N LYS A 37 -18.20 -11.36 -6.86
CA LYS A 37 -18.17 -12.50 -5.93
C LYS A 37 -18.34 -13.85 -6.63
N GLN A 38 -19.21 -13.93 -7.64
CA GLN A 38 -19.38 -15.15 -8.43
C GLN A 38 -18.14 -15.50 -9.28
N ALA A 39 -17.38 -14.50 -9.69
CA ALA A 39 -16.17 -14.66 -10.49
C ALA A 39 -14.89 -14.85 -9.63
N GLU A 40 -14.95 -14.49 -8.35
CA GLU A 40 -13.78 -14.43 -7.47
C GLU A 40 -13.00 -15.75 -7.40
N SER A 41 -13.71 -16.88 -7.34
CA SER A 41 -13.10 -18.22 -7.33
C SER A 41 -12.35 -18.59 -8.61
N ARG A 42 -12.59 -17.86 -9.70
CA ARG A 42 -11.92 -18.05 -10.99
C ARG A 42 -10.69 -17.15 -11.17
N LEU A 43 -10.49 -16.20 -10.25
CA LEU A 43 -9.34 -15.31 -10.29
C LEU A 43 -8.08 -16.04 -9.80
N PRO A 44 -6.88 -15.68 -10.30
CA PRO A 44 -5.63 -16.20 -9.76
C PRO A 44 -5.51 -15.97 -8.25
N GLN A 45 -4.94 -16.94 -7.53
CA GLN A 45 -4.81 -16.90 -6.07
C GLN A 45 -4.19 -15.62 -5.54
N ILE A 46 -3.22 -15.05 -6.27
CA ILE A 46 -2.59 -13.79 -5.88
C ILE A 46 -3.57 -12.62 -5.88
N VAL A 47 -4.50 -12.58 -6.85
CA VAL A 47 -5.53 -11.54 -6.94
C VAL A 47 -6.55 -11.70 -5.81
N GLN A 48 -6.94 -12.95 -5.50
CA GLN A 48 -7.85 -13.25 -4.38
C GLN A 48 -7.22 -12.81 -3.05
N ASN A 49 -5.93 -13.04 -2.85
CA ASN A 49 -5.21 -12.66 -1.63
C ASN A 49 -5.04 -11.14 -1.48
N LEU A 50 -4.88 -10.41 -2.59
CA LEU A 50 -4.81 -8.94 -2.61
C LEU A 50 -6.20 -8.30 -2.48
N GLY A 51 -7.24 -9.03 -2.87
CA GLY A 51 -8.61 -8.57 -2.93
C GLY A 51 -8.91 -7.72 -4.16
N VAL A 52 -10.20 -7.57 -4.44
CA VAL A 52 -10.71 -6.69 -5.51
C VAL A 52 -11.71 -5.72 -4.89
N SER A 53 -11.51 -4.44 -5.12
CA SER A 53 -12.42 -3.39 -4.64
C SER A 53 -13.34 -2.91 -5.75
N VAL A 54 -14.58 -2.55 -5.37
CA VAL A 54 -15.56 -1.92 -6.27
C VAL A 54 -15.91 -0.55 -5.70
N ALA A 55 -15.57 0.50 -6.41
CA ALA A 55 -15.84 1.87 -6.02
C ALA A 55 -16.74 2.57 -7.06
N LYS A 56 -17.65 3.41 -6.58
CA LYS A 56 -18.38 4.36 -7.41
C LYS A 56 -17.55 5.61 -7.55
N THR A 57 -17.21 5.98 -8.77
CA THR A 57 -16.42 7.19 -8.99
C THR A 57 -16.85 7.88 -10.28
N GLY A 58 -16.71 9.20 -10.32
CA GLY A 58 -16.72 9.95 -11.56
C GLY A 58 -15.48 9.62 -12.41
N THR A 59 -15.55 9.92 -13.69
CA THR A 59 -14.43 9.70 -14.62
C THR A 59 -13.28 10.70 -14.40
N ASP A 60 -13.61 11.91 -13.96
CA ASP A 60 -12.68 13.04 -13.91
C ASP A 60 -12.26 13.36 -12.47
N PHE A 61 -11.07 13.92 -12.34
CA PHE A 61 -10.62 14.45 -11.06
C PHE A 61 -11.38 15.73 -10.74
N LEU A 62 -11.94 15.81 -9.53
CA LEU A 62 -12.50 17.04 -8.98
C LEU A 62 -11.38 18.05 -8.75
N MET A 63 -10.30 17.60 -8.14
CA MET A 63 -9.14 18.41 -7.85
C MET A 63 -7.89 17.54 -7.62
N ILE A 64 -6.73 18.16 -7.79
CA ILE A 64 -5.44 17.58 -7.44
C ILE A 64 -4.80 18.49 -6.39
N VAL A 65 -4.43 17.91 -5.26
CA VAL A 65 -3.75 18.60 -4.17
C VAL A 65 -2.30 18.15 -4.14
N SER A 66 -1.38 19.05 -4.44
CA SER A 66 0.07 18.78 -4.37
C SER A 66 0.64 19.22 -3.04
N LEU A 67 1.47 18.37 -2.44
CA LEU A 67 2.24 18.67 -1.24
C LEU A 67 3.69 18.95 -1.64
N VAL A 68 4.22 20.02 -1.09
CA VAL A 68 5.62 20.44 -1.30
C VAL A 68 6.23 20.71 0.05
N SER A 69 7.47 20.32 0.25
CA SER A 69 8.23 20.66 1.46
C SER A 69 9.20 21.81 1.17
N ASP A 70 9.28 22.76 2.07
CA ASP A 70 10.32 23.80 2.03
C ASP A 70 11.65 23.30 2.60
N ASN A 71 11.64 22.14 3.26
CA ASN A 71 12.85 21.49 3.74
C ASN A 71 13.56 20.77 2.58
N SER A 72 14.76 21.21 2.24
CA SER A 72 15.59 20.62 1.18
C SER A 72 16.02 19.16 1.42
N ARG A 73 15.86 18.65 2.63
CA ARG A 73 16.16 17.26 2.99
C ARG A 73 14.98 16.31 2.71
N THR A 74 13.78 16.85 2.55
CA THR A 74 12.57 16.04 2.28
C THR A 74 12.55 15.64 0.82
N THR A 75 12.44 14.35 0.57
CA THR A 75 12.37 13.79 -0.79
C THR A 75 10.92 13.64 -1.24
N ALA A 76 10.70 13.44 -2.54
CA ALA A 76 9.37 13.11 -3.07
C ALA A 76 8.81 11.81 -2.47
N ILE A 77 9.68 10.86 -2.10
CA ILE A 77 9.29 9.61 -1.45
C ILE A 77 8.77 9.86 -0.04
N ASP A 78 9.44 10.73 0.74
CA ASP A 78 8.96 11.11 2.08
C ASP A 78 7.56 11.73 2.04
N ILE A 79 7.32 12.62 1.05
CA ILE A 79 6.03 13.26 0.86
C ILE A 79 4.97 12.23 0.42
N GLY A 80 5.32 11.33 -0.50
CA GLY A 80 4.46 10.26 -0.96
C GLY A 80 4.08 9.27 0.14
N ASP A 81 5.03 8.92 0.99
CA ASP A 81 4.79 8.06 2.16
C ASP A 81 3.86 8.74 3.18
N TYR A 82 4.08 10.03 3.46
CA TYR A 82 3.18 10.82 4.30
C TYR A 82 1.75 10.88 3.75
N ILE A 83 1.61 11.09 2.43
CA ILE A 83 0.30 11.06 1.76
C ILE A 83 -0.37 9.70 1.97
N SER A 84 0.35 8.61 1.70
CA SER A 84 -0.22 7.26 1.73
C SER A 84 -0.59 6.81 3.14
N THR A 85 0.18 7.22 4.14
CA THR A 85 -0.01 6.78 5.53
C THR A 85 -0.94 7.69 6.34
N SER A 86 -0.98 8.98 6.02
CA SER A 86 -1.64 9.97 6.89
C SER A 86 -2.78 10.74 6.23
N LEU A 87 -2.78 10.91 4.92
CA LEU A 87 -3.74 11.77 4.24
C LEU A 87 -4.78 11.03 3.41
N LEU A 88 -4.47 9.87 2.84
CA LEU A 88 -5.44 9.15 2.00
C LEU A 88 -6.72 8.80 2.74
N ASP A 89 -6.61 8.25 3.93
CA ASP A 89 -7.76 7.83 4.74
C ASP A 89 -8.65 8.99 5.17
N PRO A 90 -8.15 10.08 5.78
CA PRO A 90 -8.97 11.24 6.12
C PRO A 90 -9.67 11.86 4.91
N VAL A 91 -8.96 12.00 3.77
CA VAL A 91 -9.53 12.59 2.56
C VAL A 91 -10.60 11.70 1.95
N SER A 92 -10.41 10.39 1.93
CA SER A 92 -11.39 9.42 1.40
C SER A 92 -12.72 9.43 2.16
N ARG A 93 -12.70 9.84 3.45
CA ARG A 93 -13.89 9.90 4.31
C ARG A 93 -14.66 11.21 4.20
N VAL A 94 -14.18 12.19 3.42
CA VAL A 94 -14.90 13.44 3.21
C VAL A 94 -16.17 13.19 2.41
N GLU A 95 -17.28 13.70 2.90
CA GLU A 95 -18.56 13.59 2.20
C GLU A 95 -18.50 14.24 0.81
N GLY A 96 -18.90 13.48 -0.19
CA GLY A 96 -18.85 13.86 -1.60
C GLY A 96 -17.59 13.38 -2.34
N VAL A 97 -16.57 12.88 -1.64
CA VAL A 97 -15.41 12.23 -2.26
C VAL A 97 -15.80 10.80 -2.67
N GLY A 98 -15.53 10.45 -3.93
CA GLY A 98 -15.83 9.12 -4.48
C GLY A 98 -14.63 8.19 -4.48
N ASP A 99 -13.47 8.72 -4.84
CA ASP A 99 -12.21 7.97 -4.88
C ASP A 99 -11.04 8.91 -4.67
N VAL A 100 -9.97 8.39 -4.10
CA VAL A 100 -8.74 9.15 -3.81
C VAL A 100 -7.55 8.36 -4.30
N GLN A 101 -6.73 8.98 -5.13
CA GLN A 101 -5.54 8.36 -5.72
C GLN A 101 -4.29 9.11 -5.30
N ALA A 102 -3.33 8.40 -4.69
CA ALA A 102 -2.00 8.95 -4.47
C ALA A 102 -1.25 9.04 -5.81
N LEU A 103 -0.71 10.21 -6.09
CA LEU A 103 0.19 10.49 -7.21
C LEU A 103 1.58 10.73 -6.62
N GLY A 104 2.40 9.72 -6.65
CA GLY A 104 3.71 9.66 -6.00
C GLY A 104 3.97 8.24 -5.53
N THR A 105 5.05 8.06 -4.80
CA THR A 105 5.46 6.74 -4.31
C THR A 105 5.80 6.82 -2.82
N GLY A 106 5.37 5.81 -2.06
CA GLY A 106 5.79 5.60 -0.69
C GLY A 106 7.08 4.79 -0.60
N TYR A 107 7.51 4.51 0.63
CA TYR A 107 8.66 3.66 0.88
C TYR A 107 8.35 2.18 0.68
N ALA A 108 9.30 1.48 0.06
CA ALA A 108 9.28 0.03 -0.03
C ALA A 108 10.70 -0.53 0.18
N MET A 109 10.77 -1.78 0.64
CA MET A 109 12.03 -2.51 0.72
C MET A 109 12.37 -3.06 -0.66
N ARG A 110 13.42 -2.56 -1.27
CA ARG A 110 13.91 -2.98 -2.58
C ARG A 110 15.00 -4.05 -2.42
N ILE A 111 14.79 -5.16 -3.09
CA ILE A 111 15.69 -6.31 -3.04
C ILE A 111 16.19 -6.56 -4.46
N TRP A 112 17.47 -6.25 -4.70
CA TRP A 112 18.14 -6.43 -5.99
C TRP A 112 18.87 -7.75 -5.97
N LEU A 113 18.31 -8.76 -6.62
CA LEU A 113 18.89 -10.08 -6.71
C LEU A 113 20.09 -10.09 -7.66
N ASP A 114 21.17 -10.74 -7.25
CA ASP A 114 22.36 -10.97 -8.08
C ASP A 114 22.25 -12.35 -8.76
N PRO A 115 22.06 -12.44 -10.10
CA PRO A 115 21.88 -13.71 -10.79
C PRO A 115 23.08 -14.66 -10.65
N ALA A 116 24.30 -14.11 -10.62
CA ALA A 116 25.50 -14.94 -10.51
C ALA A 116 25.61 -15.58 -9.11
N LYS A 117 25.26 -14.84 -8.07
CA LYS A 117 25.22 -15.36 -6.70
C LYS A 117 24.09 -16.36 -6.51
N LEU A 118 22.89 -16.11 -7.08
CA LEU A 118 21.79 -17.08 -7.07
C LEU A 118 22.22 -18.40 -7.70
N GLN A 119 22.86 -18.36 -8.86
CA GLN A 119 23.38 -19.55 -9.55
C GLN A 119 24.42 -20.28 -8.69
N LYS A 120 25.35 -19.54 -8.06
CA LYS A 120 26.39 -20.11 -7.18
C LYS A 120 25.79 -20.95 -6.06
N TYR A 121 24.70 -20.48 -5.45
CA TYR A 121 24.01 -21.18 -4.35
C TYR A 121 22.89 -22.11 -4.81
N SER A 122 22.69 -22.27 -6.14
CA SER A 122 21.60 -23.06 -6.74
C SER A 122 20.23 -22.63 -6.20
N LEU A 123 19.96 -21.33 -6.24
CA LEU A 123 18.72 -20.71 -5.82
C LEU A 123 18.00 -20.10 -7.03
N MET A 124 16.67 -20.19 -7.04
CA MET A 124 15.81 -19.50 -7.99
C MET A 124 15.21 -18.23 -7.35
N PRO A 125 14.83 -17.21 -8.13
CA PRO A 125 14.11 -16.05 -7.60
C PRO A 125 12.80 -16.41 -6.86
N SER A 126 12.14 -17.50 -7.27
CA SER A 126 10.97 -18.07 -6.58
C SER A 126 11.27 -18.52 -5.16
N ASP A 127 12.44 -19.10 -4.92
CA ASP A 127 12.85 -19.58 -3.59
C ASP A 127 13.04 -18.40 -2.65
N VAL A 128 13.66 -17.32 -3.15
CA VAL A 128 13.83 -16.06 -2.43
C VAL A 128 12.46 -15.47 -2.07
N LYS A 129 11.54 -15.40 -3.03
CA LYS A 129 10.18 -14.91 -2.78
C LYS A 129 9.48 -15.73 -1.69
N THR A 130 9.55 -17.05 -1.77
CA THR A 130 8.93 -17.96 -0.81
C THR A 130 9.54 -17.79 0.59
N ALA A 131 10.87 -17.68 0.68
CA ALA A 131 11.55 -17.46 1.95
C ALA A 131 11.17 -16.12 2.60
N ILE A 132 11.08 -15.04 1.81
CA ILE A 132 10.62 -13.73 2.28
C ILE A 132 9.17 -13.83 2.79
N GLN A 133 8.28 -14.44 2.03
CA GLN A 133 6.88 -14.61 2.43
C GLN A 133 6.74 -15.41 3.74
N ALA A 134 7.51 -16.46 3.89
CA ALA A 134 7.48 -17.31 5.08
C ALA A 134 8.04 -16.62 6.34
N GLN A 135 9.04 -15.73 6.20
CA GLN A 135 9.72 -15.12 7.33
C GLN A 135 9.27 -13.68 7.62
N ASN A 136 8.59 -13.02 6.66
CA ASN A 136 8.01 -11.68 6.84
C ASN A 136 6.51 -11.76 7.17
N MET A 137 6.17 -12.59 8.14
CA MET A 137 4.81 -12.78 8.64
C MET A 137 4.68 -12.24 10.05
N GLU A 138 3.53 -11.66 10.35
CA GLU A 138 3.13 -11.35 11.72
C GLU A 138 2.60 -12.62 12.38
N VAL A 139 3.20 -13.02 13.50
CA VAL A 139 2.79 -14.19 14.25
C VAL A 139 2.29 -13.76 15.62
N THR A 140 1.01 -13.99 15.89
CA THR A 140 0.41 -13.79 17.20
C THR A 140 0.65 -15.02 18.06
N ALA A 141 1.36 -14.87 19.19
CA ALA A 141 1.71 -15.99 20.07
C ALA A 141 0.61 -16.37 21.09
N GLY A 142 -0.57 -15.74 21.00
CA GLY A 142 -1.70 -16.01 21.89
C GLY A 142 -2.02 -14.82 22.81
N GLN A 143 -2.78 -15.08 23.86
CA GLN A 143 -3.21 -14.08 24.85
C GLN A 143 -2.81 -14.50 26.25
N ILE A 144 -2.27 -13.55 27.04
CA ILE A 144 -2.19 -13.69 28.49
C ILE A 144 -3.55 -13.27 29.06
N GLY A 145 -4.13 -14.10 29.91
CA GLY A 145 -5.43 -13.80 30.54
C GLY A 145 -6.65 -14.18 29.69
N GLY A 146 -6.46 -14.95 28.60
CA GLY A 146 -7.58 -15.54 27.85
C GLY A 146 -8.34 -16.59 28.66
N LEU A 147 -9.62 -16.81 28.35
CA LEU A 147 -10.43 -17.84 29.03
C LEU A 147 -10.01 -19.26 28.60
N PRO A 148 -9.95 -20.24 29.54
CA PRO A 148 -10.29 -20.13 30.96
C PRO A 148 -9.18 -19.47 31.78
N ALA A 149 -9.51 -18.35 32.46
CA ALA A 149 -8.57 -17.62 33.29
C ALA A 149 -8.38 -18.25 34.64
N ARG A 150 -7.14 -18.26 35.19
CA ARG A 150 -6.90 -18.59 36.58
C ARG A 150 -7.30 -17.44 37.49
N GLY A 151 -7.91 -17.74 38.66
CA GLY A 151 -8.34 -16.70 39.60
C GLY A 151 -7.19 -15.76 39.97
N GLY A 152 -7.45 -14.43 39.87
CA GLY A 152 -6.46 -13.39 40.17
C GLY A 152 -5.80 -12.76 38.95
N GLN A 153 -6.06 -13.20 37.74
CA GLN A 153 -5.53 -12.62 36.51
C GLN A 153 -6.40 -11.43 36.04
N GLN A 154 -5.87 -10.20 36.16
CA GLN A 154 -6.60 -8.96 35.86
C GLN A 154 -6.20 -8.34 34.49
N ILE A 155 -5.19 -8.89 33.81
CA ILE A 155 -4.66 -8.33 32.56
C ILE A 155 -4.94 -9.31 31.42
N ASN A 156 -5.63 -8.82 30.39
CA ASN A 156 -5.78 -9.50 29.12
C ASN A 156 -4.90 -8.79 28.09
N ALA A 157 -3.83 -9.41 27.61
CA ALA A 157 -2.91 -8.87 26.63
C ALA A 157 -2.61 -9.88 25.52
N THR A 158 -2.74 -9.47 24.30
CA THR A 158 -2.30 -10.26 23.14
C THR A 158 -0.78 -10.18 23.01
N ILE A 159 -0.14 -11.33 22.92
CA ILE A 159 1.31 -11.42 22.71
C ILE A 159 1.56 -11.59 21.22
N THR A 160 2.27 -10.65 20.61
CA THR A 160 2.79 -10.77 19.25
C THR A 160 4.24 -11.24 19.32
N ALA A 161 4.51 -12.44 18.83
CA ALA A 161 5.84 -13.05 18.90
C ALA A 161 6.79 -12.50 17.82
N ARG A 162 6.26 -12.07 16.68
CA ARG A 162 7.04 -11.50 15.57
C ARG A 162 6.19 -10.50 14.83
N SER A 163 6.72 -9.29 14.64
CA SER A 163 6.19 -8.29 13.71
C SER A 163 6.81 -8.45 12.31
N LYS A 164 6.22 -7.83 11.30
CA LYS A 164 6.83 -7.74 9.98
C LYS A 164 8.21 -7.08 10.04
N LEU A 165 9.10 -7.50 9.16
CA LEU A 165 10.45 -6.95 9.06
C LEU A 165 10.40 -5.51 8.56
N GLN A 166 11.21 -4.62 9.14
CA GLN A 166 11.14 -3.18 8.89
C GLN A 166 12.45 -2.60 8.35
N THR A 167 13.59 -3.25 8.60
CA THR A 167 14.90 -2.70 8.25
C THR A 167 15.62 -3.56 7.21
N PRO A 168 16.51 -2.97 6.37
CA PRO A 168 17.32 -3.73 5.43
C PRO A 168 18.14 -4.83 6.10
N ALA A 169 18.63 -4.59 7.32
CA ALA A 169 19.38 -5.59 8.09
C ALA A 169 18.53 -6.79 8.48
N GLN A 170 17.28 -6.56 8.91
CA GLN A 170 16.35 -7.64 9.22
C GLN A 170 16.00 -8.46 7.98
N PHE A 171 15.77 -7.82 6.83
CA PHE A 171 15.55 -8.51 5.57
C PHE A 171 16.79 -9.29 5.15
N GLY A 172 18.00 -8.70 5.32
CA GLY A 172 19.26 -9.36 5.03
C GLY A 172 19.49 -10.66 5.79
N ALA A 173 18.98 -10.74 7.00
CA ALA A 173 19.09 -11.92 7.87
C ALA A 173 18.11 -13.06 7.52
N ILE A 174 17.21 -12.87 6.54
CA ILE A 174 16.32 -13.94 6.07
C ILE A 174 17.16 -15.14 5.57
N VAL A 175 16.85 -16.32 6.08
CA VAL A 175 17.51 -17.57 5.68
C VAL A 175 16.86 -18.08 4.40
N LEU A 176 17.67 -18.26 3.35
CA LEU A 176 17.23 -18.80 2.06
C LEU A 176 17.46 -20.31 1.96
N LYS A 177 18.59 -20.77 2.48
CA LYS A 177 19.00 -22.18 2.40
C LYS A 177 19.88 -22.54 3.59
N SER A 178 19.69 -23.75 4.13
CA SER A 178 20.58 -24.34 5.13
C SER A 178 21.22 -25.59 4.53
N GLY A 179 22.55 -25.67 4.56
CA GLY A 179 23.29 -26.85 4.16
C GLY A 179 23.32 -27.92 5.25
N THR A 180 23.58 -29.14 4.87
CA THR A 180 23.76 -30.29 5.82
C THR A 180 25.02 -30.15 6.65
N ASP A 181 25.95 -29.34 6.24
CA ASP A 181 27.21 -28.97 6.90
C ASP A 181 27.06 -27.81 7.90
N GLY A 182 25.83 -27.30 8.08
CA GLY A 182 25.54 -26.15 8.94
C GLY A 182 25.76 -24.80 8.30
N ALA A 183 26.20 -24.76 7.04
CA ALA A 183 26.29 -23.49 6.30
C ALA A 183 24.90 -22.92 6.02
N VAL A 184 24.71 -21.64 6.29
CA VAL A 184 23.45 -20.92 6.07
C VAL A 184 23.67 -19.85 5.03
N VAL A 185 22.79 -19.78 4.05
CA VAL A 185 22.77 -18.71 3.02
C VAL A 185 21.67 -17.73 3.39
N HIS A 186 22.04 -16.48 3.57
CA HIS A 186 21.14 -15.38 3.88
C HIS A 186 20.77 -14.58 2.63
N LEU A 187 19.71 -13.79 2.72
CA LEU A 187 19.30 -12.91 1.62
C LEU A 187 20.38 -11.87 1.27
N SER A 188 21.11 -11.37 2.27
CA SER A 188 22.25 -10.46 2.07
C SER A 188 23.39 -11.05 1.22
N ASP A 189 23.52 -12.38 1.17
CA ASP A 189 24.58 -13.03 0.39
C ASP A 189 24.30 -13.01 -1.12
N VAL A 190 23.02 -12.95 -1.49
CA VAL A 190 22.58 -13.03 -2.90
C VAL A 190 21.87 -11.77 -3.39
N ALA A 191 21.67 -10.76 -2.51
CA ALA A 191 20.93 -9.56 -2.87
C ALA A 191 21.52 -8.31 -2.20
N ARG A 192 21.33 -7.15 -2.85
CA ARG A 192 21.45 -5.83 -2.25
C ARG A 192 20.07 -5.40 -1.77
N ILE A 193 19.98 -4.97 -0.52
CA ILE A 193 18.72 -4.61 0.14
C ILE A 193 18.81 -3.16 0.56
N GLU A 194 17.84 -2.36 0.14
CA GLU A 194 17.79 -0.93 0.45
C GLU A 194 16.35 -0.45 0.59
N LEU A 195 16.14 0.59 1.38
CA LEU A 195 14.88 1.31 1.46
C LEU A 195 14.82 2.30 0.29
N GLY A 196 13.76 2.28 -0.47
CA GLY A 196 13.58 3.17 -1.63
C GLY A 196 12.12 3.34 -1.99
N GLY A 197 11.82 3.98 -3.13
CA GLY A 197 10.44 4.13 -3.59
C GLY A 197 9.84 2.80 -4.04
N GLU A 198 8.56 2.60 -3.79
CA GLU A 198 7.82 1.44 -4.26
C GLU A 198 7.80 1.38 -5.80
N SER A 199 7.56 2.52 -6.46
CA SER A 199 7.63 2.70 -7.91
C SER A 199 8.33 4.01 -8.25
N TYR A 200 8.93 4.08 -9.43
CA TYR A 200 9.49 5.29 -10.02
C TYR A 200 8.80 5.68 -11.34
N ASP A 201 7.63 5.08 -11.62
CA ASP A 201 6.89 5.28 -12.86
C ASP A 201 6.26 6.68 -12.93
N VAL A 202 5.94 7.24 -11.76
CA VAL A 202 5.33 8.57 -11.65
C VAL A 202 6.24 9.48 -10.83
N SER A 203 6.66 10.59 -11.41
CA SER A 203 7.38 11.66 -10.74
C SER A 203 6.54 12.93 -10.75
N VAL A 204 6.28 13.48 -9.59
CA VAL A 204 5.52 14.72 -9.43
C VAL A 204 6.48 15.84 -9.00
N GLN A 205 6.36 16.97 -9.67
CA GLN A 205 7.12 18.18 -9.32
C GLN A 205 6.19 19.40 -9.30
N TYR A 206 6.44 20.29 -8.38
CA TYR A 206 5.78 21.59 -8.33
C TYR A 206 6.82 22.71 -8.36
N ASN A 207 6.81 23.53 -9.39
CA ASN A 207 7.81 24.60 -9.62
C ASN A 207 9.28 24.09 -9.50
N GLY A 208 9.55 22.89 -10.04
CA GLY A 208 10.88 22.27 -10.00
C GLY A 208 11.28 21.67 -8.66
N LYS A 209 10.45 21.76 -7.61
CA LYS A 209 10.66 21.11 -6.33
C LYS A 209 10.06 19.71 -6.32
N PRO A 210 10.71 18.73 -5.63
CA PRO A 210 10.11 17.42 -5.41
C PRO A 210 8.76 17.54 -4.71
N SER A 211 7.78 16.80 -5.21
CA SER A 211 6.40 16.86 -4.75
C SER A 211 5.76 15.48 -4.84
N ALA A 212 4.67 15.29 -4.13
CA ALA A 212 3.69 14.24 -4.36
C ALA A 212 2.29 14.86 -4.30
N ALA A 213 1.31 14.20 -4.88
CA ALA A 213 -0.03 14.77 -4.95
C ALA A 213 -1.10 13.73 -4.63
N ILE A 214 -2.30 14.23 -4.34
CA ILE A 214 -3.52 13.45 -4.16
C ILE A 214 -4.49 13.87 -5.26
N GLY A 215 -4.90 12.93 -6.09
CA GLY A 215 -5.99 13.09 -7.04
C GLY A 215 -7.30 12.69 -6.35
N ILE A 216 -8.27 13.59 -6.33
CA ILE A 216 -9.57 13.40 -5.68
C ILE A 216 -10.65 13.37 -6.75
N LYS A 217 -11.43 12.30 -6.77
CA LYS A 217 -12.57 12.14 -7.66
C LYS A 217 -13.88 12.37 -6.92
N LEU A 218 -14.85 12.92 -7.63
CA LEU A 218 -16.17 13.20 -7.08
C LEU A 218 -16.99 11.91 -6.97
N ALA A 219 -17.74 11.77 -5.88
CA ALA A 219 -18.76 10.73 -5.78
C ALA A 219 -19.91 11.03 -6.76
N ALA A 220 -20.53 9.96 -7.29
CA ALA A 220 -21.66 10.12 -8.20
C ALA A 220 -22.80 10.89 -7.52
N GLY A 221 -23.25 11.98 -8.15
CA GLY A 221 -24.34 12.83 -7.65
C GLY A 221 -23.94 13.84 -6.57
N ALA A 222 -22.67 13.89 -6.15
CA ALA A 222 -22.21 14.86 -5.17
C ALA A 222 -22.02 16.26 -5.79
N ASN A 223 -22.10 17.29 -4.94
CA ASN A 223 -21.86 18.67 -5.34
C ASN A 223 -20.36 18.97 -5.33
N ALA A 224 -19.80 19.28 -6.50
CA ALA A 224 -18.37 19.51 -6.68
C ALA A 224 -17.83 20.68 -5.83
N LEU A 225 -18.57 21.81 -5.75
CA LEU A 225 -18.13 22.98 -5.01
C LEU A 225 -18.08 22.70 -3.50
N GLN A 226 -19.16 22.13 -2.96
CA GLN A 226 -19.23 21.79 -1.54
C GLN A 226 -18.17 20.75 -1.14
N THR A 227 -17.95 19.75 -2.00
CA THR A 227 -16.92 18.73 -1.76
C THR A 227 -15.53 19.36 -1.78
N ALA A 228 -15.24 20.24 -2.75
CA ALA A 228 -13.97 20.94 -2.81
C ALA A 228 -13.70 21.80 -1.57
N ASP A 229 -14.73 22.50 -1.08
CA ASP A 229 -14.61 23.34 0.13
C ASP A 229 -14.38 22.51 1.39
N ARG A 230 -15.06 21.36 1.53
CA ARG A 230 -14.82 20.41 2.62
C ARG A 230 -13.39 19.84 2.61
N VAL A 231 -12.89 19.47 1.44
CA VAL A 231 -11.51 19.00 1.28
C VAL A 231 -10.49 20.08 1.62
N ARG A 232 -10.75 21.35 1.24
CA ARG A 232 -9.89 22.49 1.61
C ARG A 232 -9.88 22.72 3.12
N GLY A 233 -11.03 22.60 3.78
CA GLY A 233 -11.13 22.73 5.24
C GLY A 233 -10.31 21.71 6.02
N LEU A 234 -10.09 20.49 5.49
CA LEU A 234 -9.16 19.53 6.11
C LEU A 234 -7.70 20.04 6.10
N ARG A 235 -7.31 20.84 5.10
CA ARG A 235 -5.96 21.41 5.00
C ARG A 235 -5.69 22.43 6.10
N GLU A 236 -6.68 23.21 6.50
CA GLU A 236 -6.55 24.24 7.54
C GLU A 236 -6.48 23.63 8.96
N GLY A 237 -7.03 22.44 9.16
CA GLY A 237 -6.96 21.69 10.42
C GLY A 237 -5.74 20.78 10.57
N ALA A 238 -5.04 20.48 9.49
CA ALA A 238 -3.81 19.73 9.48
C ALA A 238 -2.62 20.71 9.49
N ASP A 239 -2.29 21.21 10.66
CA ASP A 239 -0.99 21.86 10.89
C ASP A 239 0.08 20.76 10.76
N VAL A 240 0.58 20.61 9.52
CA VAL A 240 1.57 19.58 9.17
C VAL A 240 2.92 20.09 9.66
N GLY A 241 3.18 19.87 10.95
CA GLY A 241 4.52 19.98 11.49
C GLY A 241 5.46 19.07 10.67
N PRO A 242 6.76 19.42 10.57
CA PRO A 242 7.71 18.65 9.78
C PRO A 242 7.72 17.20 10.29
N ALA A 243 7.36 16.26 9.40
CA ALA A 243 7.51 14.84 9.69
C ALA A 243 9.00 14.58 9.97
N GLU A 244 9.32 14.22 11.20
CA GLU A 244 10.67 13.75 11.52
C GLU A 244 10.92 12.49 10.68
N PRO A 245 12.07 12.42 9.97
CA PRO A 245 12.42 11.26 9.16
C PRO A 245 12.55 10.05 10.09
N ARG A 246 11.62 9.12 9.99
CA ARG A 246 11.69 7.85 10.71
C ARG A 246 12.88 7.04 10.18
N GLY A 247 13.93 6.97 11.00
CA GLY A 247 14.95 5.95 10.87
C GLY A 247 16.17 6.28 10.01
N ARG A 248 16.95 7.24 10.42
CA ARG A 248 18.40 7.11 10.33
C ARG A 248 18.93 6.92 11.76
N ALA A 249 19.16 5.66 12.12
CA ALA A 249 20.08 5.37 13.21
C ALA A 249 21.51 5.81 12.79
N PRO A 250 22.35 6.27 13.73
CA PRO A 250 23.69 6.74 13.48
C PRO A 250 24.61 5.68 12.86
#